data_4071d01a6f65d2e986032e4e7f475313
#
_entry.id   4071d01a6f65d2e986032e4e7f475313
#
_cell.length_a   1.000
_cell.length_b   1.000
_cell.length_c   1.000
_cell.angle_alpha   90.00
_cell.angle_beta   90.00
_cell.angle_gamma   90.00
#
_symmetry.space_group_name_H-M   'P 1'
#
loop_
_entity.id
_entity.type
_entity.pdbx_description
1 polymer ?
#
loop_
_entity_poly.entity_id
_entity_poly.type
_entity_poly.pdbx_seq_one_letter_code
_entity_poly.pdbx_strand_id
1 'polypeptide(L)'
;EEDGPRIASFSIGGWDTHASQKGRINNKLRQLDAVFARLKAGLGDHWKKTTLVAISEFGRTVAANGTQGTDHGTGGLAFVLGGAVKGGRILGDWPGLQSNQLYEGRDLRPTTDMRALLKSVLASGFHISEAALAERIFPESRDVKPMDDILRT
;
A
#
# COMPACT_ATOMS: atom_id res chain seq x y z
N GLU A 1 -10.08 -20.54 -16.13
CA GLU A 1 -9.11 -20.87 -17.20
C GLU A 1 -7.70 -20.59 -16.65
N GLU A 2 -6.78 -21.55 -16.77
CA GLU A 2 -5.41 -21.40 -16.23
C GLU A 2 -4.58 -20.35 -16.98
N ASP A 3 -5.03 -19.88 -18.12
CA ASP A 3 -4.34 -18.95 -19.03
C ASP A 3 -4.85 -17.50 -18.97
N GLY A 4 -5.65 -17.13 -17.97
CA GLY A 4 -6.17 -15.78 -17.79
C GLY A 4 -5.14 -14.76 -17.26
N PRO A 5 -5.46 -13.45 -17.27
CA PRO A 5 -4.60 -12.42 -16.70
C PRO A 5 -4.34 -12.69 -15.22
N ARG A 6 -3.06 -12.71 -14.83
CA ARG A 6 -2.65 -12.97 -13.45
C ARG A 6 -2.40 -11.70 -12.64
N ILE A 7 -2.27 -10.57 -13.31
CA ILE A 7 -2.07 -9.25 -12.71
C ILE A 7 -3.11 -8.31 -13.29
N ALA A 8 -3.79 -7.57 -12.42
CA ALA A 8 -4.70 -6.50 -12.80
C ALA A 8 -4.34 -5.23 -12.01
N SER A 9 -4.44 -4.08 -12.66
CA SER A 9 -4.22 -2.78 -12.04
C SER A 9 -5.37 -1.85 -12.40
N PHE A 10 -5.83 -1.08 -11.43
CA PHE A 10 -6.83 -0.02 -11.62
C PHE A 10 -6.59 1.09 -10.59
N SER A 11 -7.11 2.28 -10.86
CA SER A 11 -7.00 3.41 -9.95
C SER A 11 -8.36 3.89 -9.46
N ILE A 12 -8.38 4.39 -8.23
CA ILE A 12 -9.53 5.04 -7.60
C ILE A 12 -9.10 6.46 -7.26
N GLY A 13 -9.56 7.44 -8.01
CA GLY A 13 -9.20 8.83 -7.82
C GLY A 13 -9.92 9.51 -6.63
N GLY A 14 -9.52 10.75 -6.35
CA GLY A 14 -10.17 11.64 -5.36
C GLY A 14 -9.63 11.49 -3.94
N TRP A 15 -8.41 11.00 -3.78
CA TRP A 15 -7.70 10.94 -2.50
C TRP A 15 -6.90 12.21 -2.19
N ASP A 16 -6.70 13.05 -3.19
CA ASP A 16 -6.00 14.33 -3.04
C ASP A 16 -6.92 15.38 -2.39
N THR A 17 -6.97 15.36 -1.06
CA THR A 17 -7.94 16.10 -0.25
C THR A 17 -7.28 17.27 0.48
N HIS A 18 -7.06 18.37 -0.22
CA HIS A 18 -6.48 19.61 0.34
C HIS A 18 -7.49 20.46 1.14
N ALA A 19 -8.78 20.20 1.01
CA ALA A 19 -9.82 20.95 1.71
C ALA A 19 -10.94 20.04 2.18
N SER A 20 -11.54 20.35 3.35
CA SER A 20 -12.68 19.63 3.93
C SER A 20 -12.48 18.11 3.94
N GLN A 21 -11.28 17.67 4.31
CA GLN A 21 -10.81 16.29 4.15
C GLN A 21 -11.68 15.27 4.88
N LYS A 22 -12.17 15.58 6.08
CA LYS A 22 -12.90 14.62 6.91
C LYS A 22 -14.08 13.95 6.19
N GLY A 23 -14.92 14.72 5.53
CA GLY A 23 -16.06 14.17 4.79
C GLY A 23 -15.63 13.42 3.53
N ARG A 24 -14.66 13.96 2.81
CA ARG A 24 -14.15 13.37 1.57
C ARG A 24 -13.47 12.04 1.81
N ILE A 25 -12.57 11.96 2.81
CA ILE A 25 -11.84 10.72 3.11
C ILE A 25 -12.79 9.62 3.61
N ASN A 26 -13.81 9.95 4.41
CA ASN A 26 -14.81 8.99 4.85
C ASN A 26 -15.55 8.35 3.67
N ASN A 27 -15.94 9.14 2.67
CA ASN A 27 -16.59 8.63 1.48
C ASN A 27 -15.64 7.75 0.65
N LYS A 28 -14.36 8.13 0.54
CA LYS A 28 -13.35 7.34 -0.17
C LYS A 28 -13.04 6.03 0.52
N LEU A 29 -12.94 6.02 1.84
CA LEU A 29 -12.73 4.79 2.61
C LEU A 29 -13.91 3.83 2.47
N ARG A 30 -15.16 4.33 2.49
CA ARG A 30 -16.35 3.49 2.21
C ARG A 30 -16.34 2.92 0.78
N GLN A 31 -15.92 3.73 -0.19
CA GLN A 31 -15.77 3.26 -1.58
C GLN A 31 -14.71 2.17 -1.67
N LEU A 32 -13.57 2.35 -1.03
CA LEU A 32 -12.48 1.37 -1.02
C LEU A 32 -12.90 0.07 -0.34
N ASP A 33 -13.58 0.14 0.79
CA ASP A 33 -14.15 -1.01 1.50
C ASP A 33 -15.13 -1.79 0.61
N ALA A 34 -16.05 -1.09 -0.06
CA ALA A 34 -16.98 -1.71 -0.99
C ALA A 34 -16.27 -2.39 -2.19
N VAL A 35 -15.17 -1.81 -2.69
CA VAL A 35 -14.35 -2.41 -3.74
C VAL A 35 -13.71 -3.70 -3.23
N PHE A 36 -13.12 -3.69 -2.04
CA PHE A 36 -12.51 -4.88 -1.45
C PHE A 36 -13.54 -6.01 -1.24
N ALA A 37 -14.72 -5.68 -0.72
CA ALA A 37 -15.80 -6.64 -0.53
C ALA A 37 -16.26 -7.26 -1.85
N ARG A 38 -16.44 -6.45 -2.90
CA ARG A 38 -16.84 -6.91 -4.24
C ARG A 38 -15.78 -7.78 -4.90
N LEU A 39 -14.51 -7.40 -4.79
CA LEU A 39 -13.40 -8.21 -5.32
C LEU A 39 -13.35 -9.57 -4.63
N LYS A 40 -13.45 -9.60 -3.30
CA LYS A 40 -13.49 -10.86 -2.55
C LYS A 40 -14.66 -11.75 -3.00
N ALA A 41 -15.85 -11.18 -3.11
CA ALA A 41 -17.04 -11.93 -3.52
C ALA A 41 -16.95 -12.40 -4.98
N GLY A 42 -16.47 -11.54 -5.89
CA GLY A 42 -16.37 -11.85 -7.32
C GLY A 42 -15.29 -12.86 -7.67
N LEU A 43 -14.21 -12.89 -6.91
CA LEU A 43 -13.11 -13.84 -7.12
C LEU A 43 -13.41 -15.24 -6.56
N GLY A 44 -14.39 -15.39 -5.65
CA GLY A 44 -14.77 -16.69 -5.11
C GLY A 44 -13.56 -17.49 -4.60
N ASP A 45 -13.38 -18.70 -5.12
CA ASP A 45 -12.25 -19.56 -4.75
C ASP A 45 -10.87 -19.04 -5.14
N HIS A 46 -10.80 -18.21 -6.18
CA HIS A 46 -9.53 -17.56 -6.58
C HIS A 46 -9.03 -16.59 -5.51
N TRP A 47 -9.92 -16.09 -4.63
CA TRP A 47 -9.52 -15.24 -3.50
C TRP A 47 -8.44 -15.88 -2.62
N LYS A 48 -8.46 -17.19 -2.46
CA LYS A 48 -7.48 -17.95 -1.66
C LYS A 48 -6.04 -17.76 -2.15
N LYS A 49 -5.88 -17.54 -3.47
CA LYS A 49 -4.57 -17.33 -4.13
C LYS A 49 -4.34 -15.87 -4.53
N THR A 50 -5.21 -14.95 -4.11
CA THR A 50 -5.14 -13.54 -4.49
C THR A 50 -4.40 -12.74 -3.43
N THR A 51 -3.55 -11.84 -3.89
CA THR A 51 -2.99 -10.73 -3.11
C THR A 51 -3.39 -9.42 -3.77
N LEU A 52 -4.07 -8.57 -3.02
CA LEU A 52 -4.44 -7.23 -3.41
C LEU A 52 -3.58 -6.22 -2.64
N VAL A 53 -2.96 -5.29 -3.35
CA VAL A 53 -2.18 -4.20 -2.77
C VAL A 53 -2.83 -2.88 -3.16
N ALA A 54 -3.22 -2.07 -2.19
CA ALA A 54 -3.68 -0.71 -2.40
C ALA A 54 -2.65 0.27 -1.86
N ILE A 55 -2.11 1.09 -2.73
CA ILE A 55 -1.04 2.05 -2.48
C ILE A 55 -1.38 3.41 -3.06
N SER A 56 -0.67 4.43 -2.62
CA SER A 56 -0.76 5.80 -3.15
C SER A 56 0.62 6.30 -3.55
N GLU A 57 0.67 7.21 -4.50
CA GLU A 57 1.89 7.85 -5.02
C GLU A 57 2.42 8.96 -4.11
N PHE A 58 1.67 9.42 -3.13
CA PHE A 58 2.07 10.46 -2.18
C PHE A 58 1.70 10.09 -0.73
N GLY A 59 2.38 10.73 0.22
CA GLY A 59 2.00 10.75 1.62
C GLY A 59 1.26 12.04 2.00
N ARG A 60 1.14 12.30 3.29
CA ARG A 60 0.45 13.50 3.80
C ARG A 60 1.25 14.17 4.91
N THR A 61 1.07 15.49 5.01
CA THR A 61 1.46 16.25 6.20
C THR A 61 0.65 15.79 7.40
N VAL A 62 1.25 15.85 8.60
CA VAL A 62 0.55 15.44 9.84
C VAL A 62 -0.43 16.50 10.29
N ALA A 63 -0.05 17.77 10.19
CA ALA A 63 -0.93 18.88 10.56
C ALA A 63 -1.96 19.18 9.45
N ALA A 64 -3.17 19.52 9.84
CA ALA A 64 -4.17 20.05 8.93
C ALA A 64 -3.76 21.46 8.46
N ASN A 65 -4.03 21.74 7.18
CA ASN A 65 -3.84 23.07 6.59
C ASN A 65 -5.02 24.01 6.90
N GLY A 66 -4.93 25.26 6.46
CA GLY A 66 -5.93 26.30 6.71
C GLY A 66 -7.32 26.04 6.10
N THR A 67 -7.45 25.06 5.20
CA THR A 67 -8.69 24.66 4.53
C THR A 67 -9.27 23.35 5.06
N GLN A 68 -8.82 22.89 6.23
CA GLN A 68 -9.26 21.63 6.86
C GLN A 68 -8.94 20.38 5.99
N GLY A 69 -7.85 20.41 5.28
CA GLY A 69 -7.26 19.29 4.55
C GLY A 69 -5.84 19.02 5.04
N THR A 70 -5.10 18.25 4.29
CA THR A 70 -3.66 18.07 4.46
C THR A 70 -2.97 18.25 3.13
N ASP A 71 -1.72 18.69 3.16
CA ASP A 71 -0.93 18.81 1.94
C ASP A 71 -0.17 17.52 1.64
N HIS A 72 0.42 17.42 0.45
CA HIS A 72 1.26 16.29 0.12
C HIS A 72 2.44 16.20 1.08
N GLY A 73 2.79 14.99 1.44
CA GLY A 73 3.92 14.66 2.30
C GLY A 73 4.61 13.39 1.81
N THR A 74 5.48 12.86 2.65
CA THR A 74 6.39 11.77 2.26
C THR A 74 5.86 10.40 2.67
N GLY A 75 5.45 10.24 3.93
CA GLY A 75 4.96 8.96 4.45
C GLY A 75 3.48 8.75 4.23
N GLY A 76 3.11 7.51 3.99
CA GLY A 76 1.73 7.06 3.80
C GLY A 76 1.52 5.66 4.35
N LEU A 77 0.50 4.98 3.88
CA LEU A 77 0.21 3.60 4.22
C LEU A 77 -0.15 2.78 2.98
N ALA A 78 -0.01 1.46 3.10
CA ALA A 78 -0.50 0.51 2.11
C ALA A 78 -1.45 -0.48 2.78
N PHE A 79 -2.49 -0.89 2.06
CA PHE A 79 -3.31 -2.04 2.46
C PHE A 79 -2.89 -3.27 1.67
N VAL A 80 -2.75 -4.39 2.35
CA VAL A 80 -2.47 -5.69 1.72
C VAL A 80 -3.52 -6.68 2.17
N LEU A 81 -4.30 -7.18 1.22
CA LEU A 81 -5.44 -8.05 1.47
C LEU A 81 -5.43 -9.25 0.53
N GLY A 82 -6.15 -10.28 0.89
CA GLY A 82 -6.31 -11.48 0.06
C GLY A 82 -6.19 -12.76 0.87
N GLY A 83 -6.67 -13.85 0.31
CA GLY A 83 -6.57 -15.15 0.96
C GLY A 83 -5.14 -15.67 1.08
N ALA A 84 -4.25 -15.20 0.19
CA ALA A 84 -2.82 -15.52 0.25
C ALA A 84 -2.05 -14.69 1.31
N VAL A 85 -2.68 -13.68 1.94
CA VAL A 85 -2.00 -12.75 2.86
C VAL A 85 -2.09 -13.25 4.30
N LYS A 86 -1.02 -13.15 5.04
CA LYS A 86 -1.00 -13.29 6.50
C LYS A 86 -1.54 -12.00 7.15
N GLY A 87 -2.85 -11.79 7.07
CA GLY A 87 -3.52 -10.58 7.53
C GLY A 87 -3.66 -10.44 9.04
N GLY A 88 -4.41 -9.40 9.48
CA GLY A 88 -4.67 -9.12 10.89
C GLY A 88 -3.50 -8.46 11.61
N ARG A 89 -2.58 -7.83 10.89
CA ARG A 89 -1.35 -7.21 11.42
C ARG A 89 -1.17 -5.80 10.88
N ILE A 90 -0.45 -4.99 11.63
CA ILE A 90 0.14 -3.72 11.20
C ILE A 90 1.65 -3.95 11.15
N LEU A 91 2.27 -3.65 10.02
CA LEU A 91 3.69 -3.82 9.79
C LEU A 91 4.33 -2.46 9.54
N GLY A 92 5.53 -2.27 10.05
CA GLY A 92 6.31 -1.04 9.92
C GLY A 92 6.71 -0.47 11.28
N ASP A 93 7.70 0.41 11.26
CA ASP A 93 8.14 1.12 12.44
C ASP A 93 7.32 2.40 12.60
N TRP A 94 6.58 2.50 13.70
CA TRP A 94 5.80 3.69 13.98
C TRP A 94 6.61 4.71 14.77
N PRO A 95 7.05 5.83 14.18
CA PRO A 95 7.91 6.81 14.84
C PRO A 95 7.13 7.74 15.78
N GLY A 96 5.81 7.82 15.67
CA GLY A 96 4.96 8.77 16.39
C GLY A 96 4.66 10.03 15.58
N LEU A 97 3.97 10.98 16.24
CA LEU A 97 3.50 12.23 15.62
C LEU A 97 4.00 13.50 16.34
N GLN A 98 4.96 13.37 17.25
CA GLN A 98 5.60 14.55 17.85
C GLN A 98 6.52 15.23 16.83
N SER A 99 6.70 16.54 16.92
CA SER A 99 7.45 17.32 15.91
C SER A 99 8.85 16.75 15.59
N ASN A 100 9.56 16.24 16.60
CA ASN A 100 10.87 15.61 16.44
C ASN A 100 10.82 14.20 15.82
N GLN A 101 9.65 13.60 15.72
CA GLN A 101 9.40 12.29 15.10
C GLN A 101 8.96 12.41 13.64
N LEU A 102 8.57 13.59 13.20
CA LEU A 102 8.16 13.84 11.84
C LEU A 102 9.36 13.94 10.88
N TYR A 103 9.13 13.69 9.62
CA TYR A 103 10.07 14.00 8.57
C TYR A 103 10.05 15.51 8.31
N GLU A 104 11.20 16.16 8.44
CA GLU A 104 11.35 17.62 8.36
C GLU A 104 10.40 18.40 9.31
N GLY A 105 10.01 17.81 10.43
CA GLY A 105 9.09 18.42 11.40
C GLY A 105 7.65 18.62 10.89
N ARG A 106 7.29 18.06 9.73
CA ARG A 106 6.03 18.32 9.02
C ARG A 106 5.30 17.06 8.58
N ASP A 107 5.99 16.17 7.89
CA ASP A 107 5.37 15.03 7.22
C ASP A 107 5.35 13.78 8.11
N LEU A 108 4.41 12.88 7.87
CA LEU A 108 4.56 11.52 8.38
C LEU A 108 5.88 10.95 7.87
N ARG A 109 6.72 10.47 8.79
CA ARG A 109 8.04 9.93 8.43
C ARG A 109 7.89 8.61 7.69
N PRO A 110 8.46 8.47 6.48
CA PRO A 110 8.51 7.17 5.80
C PRO A 110 9.53 6.27 6.52
N THR A 111 9.12 5.08 6.90
CA THR A 111 9.94 4.10 7.62
C THR A 111 10.18 2.81 6.84
N THR A 112 9.43 2.63 5.76
CA THR A 112 9.54 1.45 4.91
C THR A 112 9.50 1.85 3.44
N ASP A 113 10.41 1.33 2.66
CA ASP A 113 10.38 1.49 1.20
C ASP A 113 9.26 0.63 0.61
N MET A 114 8.37 1.22 -0.17
CA MET A 114 7.25 0.52 -0.82
C MET A 114 7.74 -0.63 -1.72
N ARG A 115 8.92 -0.50 -2.30
CA ARG A 115 9.52 -1.58 -3.11
C ARG A 115 9.78 -2.84 -2.29
N ALA A 116 10.04 -2.72 -0.99
CA ALA A 116 10.21 -3.88 -0.12
C ALA A 116 8.92 -4.72 -0.05
N LEU A 117 7.76 -4.07 0.09
CA LEU A 117 6.45 -4.73 0.06
C LEU A 117 6.19 -5.38 -1.31
N LEU A 118 6.37 -4.63 -2.39
CA LEU A 118 6.10 -5.12 -3.74
C LEU A 118 7.03 -6.27 -4.13
N LYS A 119 8.30 -6.22 -3.73
CA LYS A 119 9.25 -7.34 -3.90
C LYS A 119 8.78 -8.60 -3.19
N SER A 120 8.27 -8.49 -1.95
CA SER A 120 7.72 -9.65 -1.22
C SER A 120 6.57 -10.30 -1.97
N VAL A 121 5.62 -9.49 -2.43
CA VAL A 121 4.45 -10.01 -3.16
C VAL A 121 4.87 -10.68 -4.47
N LEU A 122 5.79 -10.08 -5.22
CA LEU A 122 6.23 -10.62 -6.50
C LEU A 122 7.13 -11.85 -6.34
N ALA A 123 8.04 -11.85 -5.36
CA ALA A 123 8.88 -13.01 -5.08
C ALA A 123 8.05 -14.22 -4.67
N SER A 124 7.13 -14.04 -3.72
CA SER A 124 6.33 -15.15 -3.19
C SER A 124 5.21 -15.58 -4.14
N GLY A 125 4.53 -14.62 -4.78
CA GLY A 125 3.37 -14.91 -5.63
C GLY A 125 3.72 -15.40 -7.04
N PHE A 126 4.90 -15.02 -7.56
CA PHE A 126 5.33 -15.34 -8.93
C PHE A 126 6.71 -16.02 -9.00
N HIS A 127 7.34 -16.30 -7.86
CA HIS A 127 8.66 -16.92 -7.76
C HIS A 127 9.75 -16.15 -8.53
N ILE A 128 9.66 -14.81 -8.55
CA ILE A 128 10.63 -13.96 -9.21
C ILE A 128 11.87 -13.85 -8.33
N SER A 129 13.05 -14.05 -8.88
CA SER A 129 14.31 -13.96 -8.13
C SER A 129 14.60 -12.54 -7.66
N GLU A 130 15.31 -12.41 -6.53
CA GLU A 130 15.74 -11.09 -6.01
C GLU A 130 16.55 -10.30 -7.03
N ALA A 131 17.40 -10.96 -7.81
CA ALA A 131 18.19 -10.32 -8.87
C ALA A 131 17.28 -9.70 -9.93
N ALA A 132 16.28 -10.44 -10.42
CA ALA A 132 15.33 -9.92 -11.40
C ALA A 132 14.48 -8.78 -10.83
N LEU A 133 14.07 -8.87 -9.57
CA LEU A 133 13.35 -7.81 -8.89
C LEU A 133 14.19 -6.53 -8.77
N ALA A 134 15.46 -6.65 -8.41
CA ALA A 134 16.33 -5.50 -8.16
C ALA A 134 16.90 -4.86 -9.45
N GLU A 135 17.03 -5.64 -10.53
CA GLU A 135 17.71 -5.17 -11.76
C GLU A 135 16.74 -4.82 -12.89
N ARG A 136 15.60 -5.49 -12.96
CA ARG A 136 14.65 -5.35 -14.08
C ARG A 136 13.33 -4.69 -13.67
N ILE A 137 12.77 -5.05 -12.50
CA ILE A 137 11.44 -4.56 -12.07
C ILE A 137 11.59 -3.29 -11.26
N PHE A 138 12.53 -3.26 -10.31
CA PHE A 138 12.84 -2.10 -9.48
C PHE A 138 14.34 -1.76 -9.59
N PRO A 139 14.79 -1.15 -10.70
CA PRO A 139 16.19 -0.75 -10.85
C PRO A 139 16.69 0.07 -9.65
N GLU A 140 17.99 -0.02 -9.35
CA GLU A 140 18.63 0.72 -8.25
C GLU A 140 18.05 0.41 -6.86
N SER A 141 17.61 -0.84 -6.62
CA SER A 141 17.02 -1.26 -5.36
C SER A 141 17.62 -2.54 -4.76
N ARG A 142 18.90 -2.81 -5.03
CA ARG A 142 19.57 -4.02 -4.49
C ARG A 142 19.65 -4.04 -2.96
N ASP A 143 19.73 -2.88 -2.35
CA ASP A 143 19.75 -2.65 -0.91
C ASP A 143 18.37 -2.76 -0.26
N VAL A 144 17.30 -2.63 -1.04
CA VAL A 144 15.93 -2.76 -0.56
C VAL A 144 15.52 -4.23 -0.53
N LYS A 145 15.58 -4.83 0.64
CA LYS A 145 15.19 -6.23 0.83
C LYS A 145 13.68 -6.39 0.83
N PRO A 146 13.16 -7.54 0.32
CA PRO A 146 11.73 -7.88 0.51
C PRO A 146 11.35 -7.87 1.98
N MET A 147 10.13 -7.48 2.29
CA MET A 147 9.56 -7.65 3.64
C MET A 147 9.29 -9.13 3.89
N ASP A 148 9.61 -9.61 5.09
CA ASP A 148 9.36 -10.99 5.47
C ASP A 148 7.89 -11.23 5.82
N ASP A 149 7.47 -12.48 5.62
CA ASP A 149 6.26 -13.04 6.20
C ASP A 149 4.94 -12.35 5.79
N ILE A 150 4.89 -11.74 4.59
CA ILE A 150 3.67 -11.08 4.07
C ILE A 150 2.63 -12.10 3.59
N LEU A 151 3.07 -13.12 2.86
CA LEU A 151 2.19 -14.12 2.27
C LEU A 151 2.23 -15.44 3.04
N ARG A 152 1.14 -16.20 2.89
CA ARG A 152 1.06 -17.59 3.34
C ARG A 152 1.87 -18.46 2.40
N THR A 153 2.67 -19.31 2.92
CA THR A 153 3.38 -20.37 2.20
C THR A 153 2.49 -21.58 2.04
#